data_72253b50d5474777ecc8accea076a747
#
_entry.id   72253b50d5474777ecc8accea076a747
#
_cell.length_a   1.000
_cell.length_b   1.000
_cell.length_c   1.000
_cell.angle_alpha   90.00
_cell.angle_beta   90.00
_cell.angle_gamma   90.00
#
_symmetry.space_group_name_H-M   'P 1'
#
loop_
_entity.id
_entity.type
_entity.pdbx_description
1 polymer ?
#
loop_
_entity_poly.entity_id
_entity_poly.type
_entity_poly.pdbx_seq_one_letter_code
_entity_poly.pdbx_strand_id
1 'polypeptide(L)'
;LNALHSAYDSALIKVKQTKSLQDIEAKNMAKLSLQNALYTMSNYVNLMADGDIVKLESSGFELNKIAQKHGILDAPHAITLNSIYEGQVDIKIDKVANASGYLVSYKASGEDIWQNVLLSKTTGSVKDLKSVTKYQFKVAATSSAANELHEYNYTQITNIVVQ
;
A
#
# COMPACT_ATOMS: atom_id res chain seq x y z
N LEU A 1 19.38 21.69 -21.28
CA LEU A 1 18.66 21.69 -20.01
C LEU A 1 18.66 23.09 -19.37
N ASN A 2 19.81 23.73 -19.27
CA ASN A 2 19.95 25.08 -18.65
C ASN A 2 19.01 26.13 -19.27
N ALA A 3 18.85 26.15 -20.59
CA ALA A 3 17.94 27.05 -21.28
C ALA A 3 16.47 26.83 -20.87
N LEU A 4 16.04 25.55 -20.73
CA LEU A 4 14.69 25.22 -20.28
C LEU A 4 14.46 25.58 -18.82
N HIS A 5 15.47 25.39 -17.97
CA HIS A 5 15.41 25.81 -16.58
C HIS A 5 15.27 27.33 -16.48
N SER A 6 16.13 28.11 -17.16
CA SER A 6 16.04 29.57 -17.18
C SER A 6 14.71 30.10 -17.72
N ALA A 7 14.15 29.41 -18.75
CA ALA A 7 12.83 29.77 -19.29
C ALA A 7 11.73 29.54 -18.24
N TYR A 8 11.78 28.45 -17.50
CA TYR A 8 10.82 28.17 -16.42
C TYR A 8 10.96 29.20 -15.27
N ASP A 9 12.17 29.49 -14.83
CA ASP A 9 12.41 30.46 -13.76
C ASP A 9 11.92 31.87 -14.15
N SER A 10 12.21 32.31 -15.38
CA SER A 10 11.74 33.59 -15.88
C SER A 10 10.21 33.67 -15.91
N ALA A 11 9.55 32.60 -16.37
CA ALA A 11 8.09 32.51 -16.39
C ALA A 11 7.51 32.49 -14.96
N LEU A 12 8.17 31.80 -14.01
CA LEU A 12 7.77 31.76 -12.61
C LEU A 12 7.83 33.14 -11.94
N ILE A 13 8.92 33.89 -12.19
CA ILE A 13 9.08 35.27 -11.69
C ILE A 13 7.97 36.15 -12.25
N LYS A 14 7.68 36.04 -13.54
CA LYS A 14 6.64 36.85 -14.20
C LYS A 14 5.25 36.58 -13.62
N VAL A 15 4.88 35.33 -13.38
CA VAL A 15 3.62 34.96 -12.72
C VAL A 15 3.51 35.58 -11.32
N LYS A 16 4.59 35.62 -10.54
CA LYS A 16 4.59 36.24 -9.21
C LYS A 16 4.30 37.73 -9.27
N GLN A 17 4.69 38.39 -10.34
CA GLN A 17 4.49 39.84 -10.54
C GLN A 17 3.10 40.15 -11.10
N THR A 18 2.65 39.48 -12.12
CA THR A 18 1.45 39.79 -12.90
C THR A 18 0.19 39.09 -12.43
N LYS A 19 0.34 37.80 -11.97
CA LYS A 19 -0.77 36.91 -11.64
C LYS A 19 -1.78 36.71 -12.79
N SER A 20 -1.38 36.99 -14.04
CA SER A 20 -2.26 36.87 -15.19
C SER A 20 -2.42 35.40 -15.62
N LEU A 21 -3.58 35.05 -16.17
CA LEU A 21 -3.84 33.72 -16.70
C LEU A 21 -2.85 33.35 -17.80
N GLN A 22 -2.53 34.27 -18.71
CA GLN A 22 -1.59 34.05 -19.80
C GLN A 22 -0.18 33.71 -19.28
N ASP A 23 0.29 34.39 -18.22
CA ASP A 23 1.60 34.10 -17.65
C ASP A 23 1.60 32.78 -16.86
N ILE A 24 0.46 32.41 -16.26
CA ILE A 24 0.29 31.10 -15.63
C ILE A 24 0.39 29.98 -16.69
N GLU A 25 -0.26 30.15 -17.84
CA GLU A 25 -0.17 29.19 -18.96
C GLU A 25 1.25 29.10 -19.50
N ALA A 26 1.92 30.23 -19.74
CA ALA A 26 3.31 30.25 -20.17
C ALA A 26 4.25 29.52 -19.20
N LYS A 27 4.08 29.74 -17.88
CA LYS A 27 4.81 29.02 -16.84
C LYS A 27 4.54 27.51 -16.91
N ASN A 28 3.28 27.08 -17.07
CA ASN A 28 2.90 25.68 -17.14
C ASN A 28 3.50 25.00 -18.39
N MET A 29 3.54 25.68 -19.52
CA MET A 29 4.19 25.19 -20.75
C MET A 29 5.72 25.05 -20.56
N ALA A 30 6.38 26.05 -19.97
CA ALA A 30 7.80 25.97 -19.68
C ALA A 30 8.13 24.83 -18.68
N LYS A 31 7.30 24.64 -17.65
CA LYS A 31 7.40 23.53 -16.71
C LYS A 31 7.30 22.18 -17.42
N LEU A 32 6.31 22.01 -18.30
CA LEU A 32 6.09 20.76 -19.04
C LEU A 32 7.31 20.45 -19.93
N SER A 33 7.83 21.46 -20.63
CA SER A 33 9.01 21.30 -21.48
C SER A 33 10.24 20.85 -20.68
N LEU A 34 10.46 21.42 -19.51
CA LEU A 34 11.54 21.05 -18.60
C LEU A 34 11.34 19.61 -18.06
N GLN A 35 10.12 19.27 -17.65
CA GLN A 35 9.80 17.93 -17.16
C GLN A 35 10.01 16.85 -18.22
N ASN A 36 9.57 17.11 -19.47
CA ASN A 36 9.77 16.17 -20.57
C ASN A 36 11.27 15.97 -20.90
N ALA A 37 12.06 17.04 -20.85
CA ALA A 37 13.51 16.92 -21.07
C ALA A 37 14.18 16.11 -19.95
N LEU A 38 13.81 16.35 -18.68
CA LEU A 38 14.32 15.57 -17.53
C LEU A 38 13.91 14.10 -17.63
N TYR A 39 12.67 13.81 -18.00
CA TYR A 39 12.19 12.45 -18.22
C TYR A 39 12.97 11.73 -19.33
N THR A 40 13.21 12.40 -20.46
CA THR A 40 14.02 11.84 -21.56
C THR A 40 15.45 11.55 -21.10
N MET A 41 16.06 12.47 -20.33
CA MET A 41 17.40 12.27 -19.77
C MET A 41 17.43 11.10 -18.78
N SER A 42 16.44 10.97 -17.88
CA SER A 42 16.41 9.85 -16.93
C SER A 42 16.30 8.50 -17.64
N ASN A 43 15.47 8.42 -18.70
CA ASN A 43 15.39 7.21 -19.51
C ASN A 43 16.72 6.87 -20.21
N TYR A 44 17.41 7.87 -20.72
CA TYR A 44 18.73 7.68 -21.32
C TYR A 44 19.75 7.18 -20.28
N VAL A 45 19.77 7.78 -19.09
CA VAL A 45 20.65 7.35 -18.01
C VAL A 45 20.35 5.91 -17.59
N ASN A 46 19.08 5.54 -17.43
CA ASN A 46 18.70 4.16 -17.13
C ASN A 46 19.16 3.17 -18.19
N LEU A 47 19.03 3.52 -19.47
CA LEU A 47 19.46 2.68 -20.59
C LEU A 47 21.00 2.50 -20.58
N MET A 48 21.76 3.58 -20.35
CA MET A 48 23.22 3.54 -20.37
C MET A 48 23.82 2.91 -19.11
N ALA A 49 23.10 2.96 -17.99
CA ALA A 49 23.53 2.33 -16.75
C ALA A 49 23.37 0.81 -16.78
N ASP A 50 22.38 0.30 -17.52
CA ASP A 50 22.11 -1.15 -17.66
C ASP A 50 22.07 -1.90 -16.31
N GLY A 51 21.39 -1.28 -15.32
CA GLY A 51 21.26 -1.84 -13.97
C GLY A 51 22.49 -1.58 -13.03
N ASP A 52 23.53 -0.91 -13.50
CA ASP A 52 24.67 -0.53 -12.67
C ASP A 52 24.29 0.62 -11.73
N ILE A 53 24.14 0.29 -10.44
CA ILE A 53 23.72 1.24 -9.39
C ILE A 53 24.73 2.38 -9.23
N VAL A 54 26.03 2.12 -9.35
CA VAL A 54 27.07 3.14 -9.18
C VAL A 54 26.99 4.20 -10.28
N LYS A 55 26.73 3.78 -11.52
CA LYS A 55 26.48 4.71 -12.63
C LYS A 55 25.20 5.51 -12.44
N LEU A 56 24.13 4.87 -11.95
CA LEU A 56 22.88 5.56 -11.66
C LEU A 56 23.04 6.62 -10.57
N GLU A 57 23.71 6.30 -9.46
CA GLU A 57 23.99 7.24 -8.38
C GLU A 57 24.86 8.41 -8.84
N SER A 58 25.87 8.15 -9.69
CA SER A 58 26.74 9.21 -10.23
C SER A 58 26.05 10.16 -11.21
N SER A 59 24.87 9.81 -11.71
CA SER A 59 24.12 10.63 -12.67
C SER A 59 23.48 11.89 -12.06
N GLY A 60 23.37 11.96 -10.74
CA GLY A 60 22.68 13.03 -10.02
C GLY A 60 21.15 12.92 -10.02
N PHE A 61 20.57 11.86 -10.59
CA PHE A 61 19.15 11.54 -10.41
C PHE A 61 18.95 10.76 -9.11
N GLU A 62 17.88 11.10 -8.40
CA GLU A 62 17.45 10.29 -7.25
C GLU A 62 16.97 8.92 -7.75
N LEU A 63 17.50 7.86 -7.17
CA LEU A 63 17.04 6.51 -7.47
C LEU A 63 15.68 6.28 -6.82
N ASN A 64 14.78 5.64 -7.56
CA ASN A 64 13.56 5.13 -6.97
C ASN A 64 13.92 4.13 -5.87
N LYS A 65 13.29 4.27 -4.71
CA LYS A 65 13.44 3.27 -3.64
C LYS A 65 13.05 1.92 -4.19
N ILE A 66 13.98 0.98 -4.18
CA ILE A 66 13.67 -0.43 -4.48
C ILE A 66 12.63 -0.84 -3.45
N ALA A 67 11.47 -1.31 -3.92
CA ALA A 67 10.44 -1.83 -3.03
C ALA A 67 11.04 -3.02 -2.25
N GLN A 68 11.30 -2.82 -0.97
CA GLN A 68 11.77 -3.91 -0.12
C GLN A 68 10.59 -4.88 0.08
N LYS A 69 10.81 -6.14 -0.26
CA LYS A 69 9.87 -7.20 0.11
C LYS A 69 9.88 -7.31 1.63
N HIS A 70 8.77 -6.99 2.26
CA HIS A 70 8.61 -7.24 3.68
C HIS A 70 8.47 -8.74 3.90
N GLY A 71 9.22 -9.28 4.86
CA GLY A 71 9.16 -10.69 5.28
C GLY A 71 7.81 -11.05 5.92
N ILE A 72 7.79 -12.16 6.62
CA ILE A 72 6.63 -12.57 7.44
C ILE A 72 6.44 -11.52 8.53
N LEU A 73 5.25 -10.94 8.60
CA LEU A 73 4.91 -9.88 9.55
C LEU A 73 4.50 -10.46 10.90
N ASP A 74 4.62 -9.66 11.95
CA ASP A 74 4.09 -10.02 13.26
C ASP A 74 2.56 -10.14 13.23
N ALA A 75 2.02 -10.95 14.15
CA ALA A 75 0.58 -11.04 14.33
C ALA A 75 -0.01 -9.68 14.75
N PRO A 76 -1.24 -9.34 14.33
CA PRO A 76 -1.95 -8.20 14.86
C PRO A 76 -2.03 -8.27 16.39
N HIS A 77 -1.85 -7.13 17.07
CA HIS A 77 -1.82 -7.09 18.53
C HIS A 77 -3.16 -7.49 19.15
N ALA A 78 -4.25 -7.03 18.57
CA ALA A 78 -5.61 -7.39 19.01
C ALA A 78 -6.58 -7.47 17.83
N ILE A 79 -7.64 -8.26 18.05
CA ILE A 79 -8.83 -8.31 17.19
C ILE A 79 -10.07 -8.10 18.06
N THR A 80 -11.02 -7.35 17.53
CA THR A 80 -12.35 -7.18 18.15
C THR A 80 -13.39 -7.81 17.23
N LEU A 81 -14.19 -8.71 17.79
CA LEU A 81 -15.28 -9.39 17.07
C LEU A 81 -16.60 -8.87 17.62
N ASN A 82 -17.55 -8.60 16.73
CA ASN A 82 -18.89 -8.17 17.07
C ASN A 82 -19.91 -8.88 16.17
N SER A 83 -20.98 -9.43 16.76
CA SER A 83 -22.07 -10.07 16.04
C SER A 83 -23.36 -9.35 16.39
N ILE A 84 -23.69 -8.33 15.60
CA ILE A 84 -24.93 -7.54 15.75
C ILE A 84 -26.03 -8.10 14.85
N TYR A 85 -25.64 -8.60 13.69
CA TYR A 85 -26.57 -9.13 12.69
C TYR A 85 -26.53 -10.65 12.67
N GLU A 86 -27.68 -11.26 12.40
CA GLU A 86 -27.81 -12.70 12.28
C GLU A 86 -26.88 -13.24 11.19
N GLY A 87 -26.12 -14.30 11.52
CA GLY A 87 -25.20 -14.94 10.59
C GLY A 87 -23.99 -14.10 10.19
N GLN A 88 -23.72 -12.98 10.87
CA GLN A 88 -22.60 -12.10 10.54
C GLN A 88 -21.74 -11.79 11.76
N VAL A 89 -20.42 -11.78 11.54
CA VAL A 89 -19.43 -11.29 12.51
C VAL A 89 -18.65 -10.15 11.87
N ASP A 90 -18.72 -8.98 12.48
CA ASP A 90 -17.88 -7.83 12.14
C ASP A 90 -16.55 -7.92 12.87
N ILE A 91 -15.47 -7.64 12.15
CA ILE A 91 -14.10 -7.79 12.62
C ILE A 91 -13.39 -6.45 12.54
N LYS A 92 -12.75 -6.06 13.63
CA LYS A 92 -11.83 -4.94 13.66
C LYS A 92 -10.47 -5.45 14.13
N ILE A 93 -9.41 -5.09 13.40
CA ILE A 93 -8.06 -5.60 13.56
C ILE A 93 -7.13 -4.43 13.85
N ASP A 94 -6.20 -4.58 14.78
CA ASP A 94 -5.15 -3.60 14.99
C ASP A 94 -4.21 -3.56 13.79
N LYS A 95 -3.84 -2.34 13.39
CA LYS A 95 -2.99 -2.12 12.22
C LYS A 95 -1.58 -2.65 12.44
N VAL A 96 -1.11 -3.48 11.52
CA VAL A 96 0.28 -3.92 11.44
C VAL A 96 1.03 -3.10 10.39
N ALA A 97 2.23 -2.64 10.72
CA ALA A 97 3.08 -1.90 9.79
C ALA A 97 3.42 -2.78 8.57
N ASN A 98 3.40 -2.19 7.39
CA ASN A 98 3.73 -2.85 6.12
C ASN A 98 2.79 -4.01 5.72
N ALA A 99 1.67 -4.19 6.41
CA ALA A 99 0.68 -5.17 6.00
C ALA A 99 -0.01 -4.75 4.69
N SER A 100 -0.09 -5.66 3.73
CA SER A 100 -0.85 -5.51 2.48
C SER A 100 -2.33 -5.88 2.65
N GLY A 101 -2.65 -6.64 3.69
CA GLY A 101 -3.98 -7.10 4.05
C GLY A 101 -3.95 -7.98 5.30
N TYR A 102 -5.06 -8.65 5.57
CA TYR A 102 -5.23 -9.51 6.74
C TYR A 102 -5.92 -10.80 6.34
N LEU A 103 -5.34 -11.93 6.69
CA LEU A 103 -5.93 -13.24 6.51
C LEU A 103 -6.71 -13.61 7.77
N VAL A 104 -8.02 -13.65 7.65
CA VAL A 104 -8.94 -14.07 8.71
C VAL A 104 -9.24 -15.55 8.54
N SER A 105 -8.86 -16.36 9.51
CA SER A 105 -9.20 -17.78 9.57
C SER A 105 -10.26 -18.01 10.63
N TYR A 106 -11.32 -18.70 10.29
CA TYR A 106 -12.42 -18.99 11.19
C TYR A 106 -12.97 -20.40 11.00
N LYS A 107 -13.57 -20.95 12.06
CA LYS A 107 -14.27 -22.23 12.04
C LYS A 107 -15.33 -22.29 13.15
N ALA A 108 -16.35 -23.12 12.96
CA ALA A 108 -17.27 -23.45 14.06
C ALA A 108 -16.53 -24.26 15.15
N SER A 109 -16.92 -24.05 16.40
CA SER A 109 -16.34 -24.79 17.51
C SER A 109 -16.69 -26.27 17.38
N GLY A 110 -15.67 -27.13 17.32
CA GLY A 110 -15.82 -28.56 17.08
C GLY A 110 -15.53 -29.00 15.66
N GLU A 111 -15.37 -28.09 14.71
CA GLU A 111 -14.87 -28.41 13.36
C GLU A 111 -13.34 -28.38 13.34
N ASP A 112 -12.74 -29.19 12.46
CA ASP A 112 -11.29 -29.26 12.32
C ASP A 112 -10.77 -28.33 11.21
N ILE A 113 -11.63 -28.02 10.22
CA ILE A 113 -11.22 -27.29 9.02
C ILE A 113 -11.40 -25.78 9.21
N TRP A 114 -10.31 -25.01 9.03
CA TRP A 114 -10.33 -23.56 9.01
C TRP A 114 -10.75 -23.05 7.64
N GLN A 115 -11.73 -22.14 7.62
CA GLN A 115 -12.08 -21.35 6.46
C GLN A 115 -11.30 -20.02 6.50
N ASN A 116 -10.99 -19.47 5.31
CA ASN A 116 -10.15 -18.28 5.19
C ASN A 116 -10.82 -17.20 4.37
N VAL A 117 -10.74 -15.97 4.85
CA VAL A 117 -11.17 -14.76 4.14
C VAL A 117 -10.04 -13.73 4.18
N LEU A 118 -9.75 -13.12 3.04
CA LEU A 118 -8.75 -12.07 2.94
C LEU A 118 -9.43 -10.71 3.01
N LEU A 119 -8.98 -9.87 3.96
CA LEU A 119 -9.41 -8.49 4.10
C LEU A 119 -8.29 -7.55 3.65
N SER A 120 -8.60 -6.58 2.80
CA SER A 120 -7.66 -5.53 2.38
C SER A 120 -7.56 -4.36 3.37
N LYS A 121 -8.44 -4.32 4.37
CA LYS A 121 -8.53 -3.27 5.39
C LYS A 121 -8.52 -3.88 6.80
N THR A 122 -8.30 -3.02 7.79
CA THR A 122 -8.35 -3.39 9.22
C THR A 122 -9.78 -3.67 9.73
N THR A 123 -10.77 -3.47 8.90
CA THR A 123 -12.18 -3.73 9.22
C THR A 123 -12.82 -4.54 8.10
N GLY A 124 -13.69 -5.47 8.47
CA GLY A 124 -14.44 -6.29 7.54
C GLY A 124 -15.50 -7.12 8.24
N SER A 125 -16.20 -7.96 7.51
CA SER A 125 -17.20 -8.86 8.06
C SER A 125 -17.12 -10.23 7.40
N VAL A 126 -17.40 -11.26 8.20
CA VAL A 126 -17.65 -12.63 7.72
C VAL A 126 -19.14 -12.87 7.81
N LYS A 127 -19.73 -13.36 6.73
CA LYS A 127 -21.18 -13.59 6.56
C LYS A 127 -21.49 -15.07 6.36
N ASP A 128 -22.77 -15.37 6.30
CA ASP A 128 -23.29 -16.72 6.05
C ASP A 128 -22.86 -17.73 7.12
N LEU A 129 -22.70 -17.26 8.36
CA LEU A 129 -22.41 -18.07 9.52
C LEU A 129 -23.72 -18.62 10.12
N LYS A 130 -23.64 -19.78 10.74
CA LYS A 130 -24.80 -20.37 11.45
C LYS A 130 -25.07 -19.59 12.73
N SER A 131 -26.32 -19.11 12.88
CA SER A 131 -26.76 -18.44 14.10
C SER A 131 -26.69 -19.38 15.32
N VAL A 132 -26.59 -18.79 16.50
CA VAL A 132 -26.52 -19.50 17.80
C VAL A 132 -25.34 -20.50 17.83
N THR A 133 -24.34 -20.28 17.03
CA THR A 133 -23.17 -21.16 16.93
C THR A 133 -21.91 -20.45 17.40
N LYS A 134 -21.08 -21.13 18.20
CA LYS A 134 -19.78 -20.61 18.64
C LYS A 134 -18.75 -20.78 17.56
N TYR A 135 -18.11 -19.69 17.16
CA TYR A 135 -17.02 -19.67 16.21
C TYR A 135 -15.70 -19.29 16.85
N GLN A 136 -14.63 -19.79 16.26
CA GLN A 136 -13.25 -19.47 16.59
C GLN A 136 -12.64 -18.66 15.45
N PHE A 137 -11.97 -17.57 15.79
CA PHE A 137 -11.29 -16.70 14.84
C PHE A 137 -9.83 -16.53 15.20
N LYS A 138 -8.97 -16.47 14.21
CA LYS A 138 -7.57 -16.03 14.32
C LYS A 138 -7.24 -15.20 13.08
N VAL A 139 -6.36 -14.22 13.22
CA VAL A 139 -6.02 -13.30 12.14
C VAL A 139 -4.51 -13.17 12.03
N ALA A 140 -4.03 -13.09 10.80
CA ALA A 140 -2.63 -12.81 10.49
C ALA A 140 -2.53 -11.61 9.54
N ALA A 141 -1.48 -10.83 9.69
CA ALA A 141 -1.13 -9.80 8.71
C ALA A 141 -0.46 -10.45 7.49
N THR A 142 -0.80 -9.97 6.30
CA THR A 142 -0.25 -10.50 5.05
C THR A 142 0.77 -9.56 4.44
N SER A 143 1.81 -10.13 3.83
CA SER A 143 2.81 -9.45 2.99
C SER A 143 3.03 -10.28 1.73
N SER A 144 3.75 -9.73 0.75
CA SER A 144 4.12 -10.50 -0.46
C SER A 144 4.91 -11.77 -0.10
N ALA A 145 5.87 -11.68 0.82
CA ALA A 145 6.67 -12.82 1.23
C ALA A 145 5.84 -13.86 2.02
N ALA A 146 4.97 -13.43 2.94
CA ALA A 146 4.08 -14.34 3.67
C ALA A 146 3.14 -15.09 2.72
N ASN A 147 2.64 -14.42 1.68
CA ASN A 147 1.78 -15.03 0.68
C ASN A 147 2.54 -16.03 -0.22
N GLU A 148 3.78 -15.72 -0.59
CA GLU A 148 4.64 -16.63 -1.39
C GLU A 148 5.02 -17.90 -0.60
N LEU A 149 5.33 -17.76 0.68
CA LEU A 149 5.75 -18.86 1.56
C LEU A 149 4.57 -19.61 2.20
N HIS A 150 3.36 -19.04 2.15
CA HIS A 150 2.18 -19.52 2.89
C HIS A 150 2.41 -19.61 4.42
N GLU A 151 3.29 -18.76 4.94
CA GLU A 151 3.63 -18.70 6.36
C GLU A 151 3.08 -17.41 6.99
N TYR A 152 2.36 -17.57 8.10
CA TYR A 152 1.66 -16.46 8.74
C TYR A 152 1.76 -16.55 10.26
N ASN A 153 2.01 -15.40 10.89
CA ASN A 153 1.90 -15.27 12.35
C ASN A 153 0.46 -14.88 12.72
N TYR A 154 -0.23 -15.80 13.36
CA TYR A 154 -1.63 -15.60 13.77
C TYR A 154 -1.75 -15.04 15.18
N THR A 155 -2.80 -14.25 15.40
CA THR A 155 -3.26 -13.89 16.76
C THR A 155 -3.64 -15.13 17.56
N GLN A 156 -3.82 -14.96 18.88
CA GLN A 156 -4.50 -15.97 19.68
C GLN A 156 -5.94 -16.18 19.17
N ILE A 157 -6.47 -17.38 19.42
CA ILE A 157 -7.84 -17.72 19.01
C ILE A 157 -8.84 -16.96 19.88
N THR A 158 -9.70 -16.19 19.21
CA THR A 158 -10.79 -15.46 19.85
C THR A 158 -12.13 -16.14 19.53
N ASN A 159 -12.97 -16.31 20.52
CA ASN A 159 -14.28 -16.98 20.37
C ASN A 159 -15.41 -15.96 20.38
N ILE A 160 -16.44 -16.23 19.57
CA ILE A 160 -17.70 -15.46 19.58
C ILE A 160 -18.86 -16.40 19.31
N VAL A 161 -20.02 -16.09 19.89
CA VAL A 161 -21.30 -16.73 19.51
C VAL A 161 -21.99 -15.82 18.50
N VAL A 162 -22.31 -16.37 17.34
CA VAL A 162 -23.00 -15.65 16.26
C VAL A 162 -24.48 -15.53 16.61
N GLN A 163 -25.04 -14.33 16.43
CA GLN A 163 -26.48 -14.09 16.61
C GLN A 163 -27.28 -14.57 15.43
#